data_fed65fb19ae453dd4e6990df7c54716a
#
_entry.id   fed65fb19ae453dd4e6990df7c54716a
#
_cell.length_a   1.000
_cell.length_b   1.000
_cell.length_c   1.000
_cell.angle_alpha   90.00
_cell.angle_beta   90.00
_cell.angle_gamma   90.00
#
_symmetry.space_group_name_H-M   'P 1'
#
loop_
_entity.id
_entity.type
_entity.pdbx_description
1 polymer ?
#
loop_
_entity_poly.entity_id
_entity_poly.type
_entity_poly.pdbx_seq_one_letter_code
_entity_poly.pdbx_strand_id
1 'polypeptide(L)'
;RLPGRTGQGSAFYGMLQKAAGETCGIRLGKRNYCCCISDLSYCAGPDMEELKAYAANAPLWGKVYGMNLDAMSVFQVPALLFGPVGRDAHQMSERVNARSLLEEVPAILQHFIEQVFANDGGM
;
A
#
# COMPACT_ATOMS: atom_id res chain seq x y z
N ARG A 1 13.66 11.83 6.10
CA ARG A 1 14.08 10.42 5.86
C ARG A 1 13.55 9.59 7.01
N LEU A 2 12.41 8.93 6.85
CA LEU A 2 11.84 8.03 7.85
C LEU A 2 12.76 6.82 8.03
N PRO A 3 13.23 6.54 9.24
CA PRO A 3 14.13 5.44 9.48
C PRO A 3 13.40 4.11 9.56
N GLY A 4 13.89 3.10 8.88
CA GLY A 4 13.88 1.72 9.35
C GLY A 4 12.71 0.80 9.00
N ARG A 5 11.81 1.11 8.04
CA ARG A 5 10.69 0.21 7.68
C ARG A 5 10.76 -0.40 6.27
N THR A 6 11.93 -0.49 5.70
CA THR A 6 12.13 -0.89 4.31
C THR A 6 12.18 -2.40 4.06
N GLY A 7 12.29 -3.24 5.08
CA GLY A 7 12.56 -4.67 4.89
C GLY A 7 11.37 -5.46 4.32
N GLN A 8 10.24 -5.45 5.00
CA GLN A 8 9.09 -6.31 4.62
C GLN A 8 8.34 -5.81 3.39
N GLY A 9 8.09 -4.51 3.28
CA GLY A 9 7.50 -3.93 2.07
C GLY A 9 8.41 -4.08 0.83
N SER A 10 9.73 -4.18 1.05
CA SER A 10 10.68 -4.49 -0.03
C SER A 10 10.58 -5.94 -0.48
N ALA A 11 10.36 -6.88 0.44
CA ALA A 11 10.16 -8.30 0.10
C ALA A 11 8.90 -8.51 -0.75
N PHE A 12 7.75 -7.96 -0.34
CA PHE A 12 6.51 -8.02 -1.11
C PHE A 12 6.64 -7.35 -2.48
N TYR A 13 7.31 -6.21 -2.57
CA TYR A 13 7.59 -5.62 -3.87
C TYR A 13 8.44 -6.53 -4.75
N GLY A 14 9.44 -7.20 -4.19
CA GLY A 14 10.26 -8.17 -4.91
C GLY A 14 9.44 -9.34 -5.46
N MET A 15 8.54 -9.90 -4.65
CA MET A 15 7.63 -10.98 -5.06
C MET A 15 6.66 -10.50 -6.15
N LEU A 16 6.08 -9.32 -5.99
CA LEU A 16 5.17 -8.74 -6.97
C LEU A 16 5.89 -8.42 -8.30
N GLN A 17 7.12 -7.91 -8.25
CA GLN A 17 7.94 -7.68 -9.43
C GLN A 17 8.28 -8.99 -10.16
N LYS A 18 8.57 -10.05 -9.41
CA LYS A 18 8.80 -11.39 -9.96
C LYS A 18 7.53 -11.91 -10.65
N ALA A 19 6.38 -11.85 -9.96
CA ALA A 19 5.09 -12.22 -10.53
C ALA A 19 4.78 -11.47 -11.82
N ALA A 20 5.01 -10.17 -11.88
CA ALA A 20 4.80 -9.35 -13.07
C ALA A 20 5.70 -9.75 -14.25
N GLY A 21 6.94 -10.08 -13.96
CA GLY A 21 7.88 -10.59 -14.97
C GLY A 21 7.48 -11.95 -15.52
N GLU A 22 7.08 -12.87 -14.64
CA GLU A 22 6.73 -14.26 -15.00
C GLU A 22 5.39 -14.36 -15.73
N THR A 23 4.39 -13.55 -15.36
CA THR A 23 3.03 -13.63 -15.94
C THR A 23 2.86 -12.76 -17.19
N CYS A 24 3.39 -11.55 -17.18
CA CYS A 24 3.13 -10.55 -18.21
C CYS A 24 4.38 -10.03 -18.92
N GLY A 25 5.57 -10.41 -18.46
CA GLY A 25 6.84 -9.92 -19.01
C GLY A 25 7.06 -8.43 -18.75
N ILE A 26 6.42 -7.84 -17.76
CA ILE A 26 6.49 -6.40 -17.48
C ILE A 26 7.33 -6.10 -16.25
N ARG A 27 7.89 -4.89 -16.22
CA ARG A 27 8.61 -4.36 -15.09
C ARG A 27 7.78 -3.31 -14.37
N LEU A 28 7.58 -3.50 -13.07
CA LEU A 28 6.83 -2.56 -12.25
C LEU A 28 7.72 -1.38 -11.82
N GLY A 29 7.17 -0.18 -11.92
CA GLY A 29 7.78 1.00 -11.32
C GLY A 29 7.46 1.06 -9.82
N LYS A 30 8.46 1.35 -8.98
CA LYS A 30 8.27 1.59 -7.55
C LYS A 30 8.23 3.07 -7.25
N ARG A 31 7.23 3.50 -6.50
CA ARG A 31 7.18 4.84 -5.91
C ARG A 31 7.11 4.71 -4.39
N ASN A 32 7.89 5.50 -3.69
CA ASN A 32 7.90 5.53 -2.23
C ASN A 32 6.91 6.54 -1.65
N TYR A 33 6.22 7.26 -2.51
CA TYR A 33 5.27 8.29 -2.14
C TYR A 33 4.05 8.24 -3.04
N CYS A 34 2.87 8.31 -2.44
CA CYS A 34 1.59 8.49 -3.12
C CYS A 34 0.98 9.80 -2.64
N CYS A 35 0.58 10.67 -3.56
CA CYS A 35 -0.06 11.94 -3.24
C CYS A 35 -1.58 11.83 -3.12
N CYS A 36 -2.09 10.67 -2.78
CA CYS A 36 -3.50 10.41 -2.54
C CYS A 36 -3.76 10.01 -1.09
N ILE A 37 -4.99 10.22 -0.64
CA ILE A 37 -5.48 9.66 0.62
C ILE A 37 -5.65 8.17 0.42
N SER A 38 -5.07 7.37 1.31
CA SER A 38 -5.13 5.91 1.24
C SER A 38 -5.27 5.31 2.63
N ASP A 39 -6.06 4.25 2.73
CA ASP A 39 -6.22 3.46 3.97
C ASP A 39 -4.93 2.76 4.40
N LEU A 40 -3.90 2.72 3.57
CA LEU A 40 -2.57 2.24 3.95
C LEU A 40 -1.96 3.03 5.11
N SER A 41 -2.45 4.25 5.37
CA SER A 41 -2.06 5.04 6.54
C SER A 41 -2.36 4.32 7.86
N TYR A 42 -3.34 3.42 7.89
CA TYR A 42 -3.68 2.60 9.07
C TYR A 42 -2.76 1.39 9.24
N CYS A 43 -2.07 0.97 8.21
CA CYS A 43 -1.25 -0.25 8.24
C CYS A 43 0.13 -0.04 8.87
N ALA A 44 0.65 1.19 8.83
CA ALA A 44 1.94 1.55 9.41
C ALA A 44 1.94 3.04 9.76
N GLY A 45 1.64 3.34 10.99
CA GLY A 45 1.60 4.72 11.47
C GLY A 45 2.96 5.42 11.41
N PRO A 46 2.98 6.74 11.28
CA PRO A 46 4.14 7.59 11.56
C PRO A 46 4.54 7.48 13.04
N ASP A 47 5.50 8.30 13.46
CA ASP A 47 5.76 8.47 14.90
C ASP A 47 4.46 8.87 15.60
N MET A 48 4.04 8.05 16.56
CA MET A 48 2.74 8.21 17.21
C MET A 48 2.70 9.45 18.11
N GLU A 49 3.84 9.89 18.63
CA GLU A 49 3.90 11.11 19.43
C GLU A 49 3.73 12.35 18.53
N GLU A 50 4.34 12.35 17.36
CA GLU A 50 4.11 13.41 16.36
C GLU A 50 2.64 13.44 15.90
N LEU A 51 2.04 12.27 15.67
CA LEU A 51 0.64 12.19 15.25
C LEU A 51 -0.32 12.65 16.34
N LYS A 52 -0.07 12.27 17.60
CA LYS A 52 -0.85 12.76 18.75
C LYS A 52 -0.73 14.29 18.92
N ALA A 53 0.49 14.81 18.79
CA ALA A 53 0.74 16.25 18.84
C ALA A 53 0.02 16.98 17.71
N TYR A 54 0.02 16.44 16.49
CA TYR A 54 -0.72 16.99 15.37
C TYR A 54 -2.24 16.93 15.60
N ALA A 55 -2.77 15.80 16.06
CA ALA A 55 -4.18 15.62 16.35
C ALA A 55 -4.68 16.56 17.46
N ALA A 56 -3.84 16.88 18.45
CA ALA A 56 -4.15 17.81 19.51
C ALA A 56 -4.45 19.25 19.01
N ASN A 57 -3.97 19.61 17.82
CA ASN A 57 -4.27 20.88 17.19
C ASN A 57 -5.65 20.91 16.50
N ALA A 58 -6.33 19.77 16.36
CA ALA A 58 -7.65 19.70 15.75
C ALA A 58 -8.73 19.91 16.83
N PRO A 59 -9.52 21.02 16.80
CA PRO A 59 -10.43 21.41 17.90
C PRO A 59 -11.52 20.38 18.23
N LEU A 60 -11.90 19.56 17.25
CA LEU A 60 -12.95 18.54 17.36
C LEU A 60 -12.41 17.14 17.60
N TRP A 61 -11.08 16.96 17.61
CA TRP A 61 -10.47 15.66 17.85
C TRP A 61 -10.78 15.15 19.28
N GLY A 62 -11.20 13.91 19.37
CA GLY A 62 -11.61 13.29 20.63
C GLY A 62 -12.97 13.76 21.18
N LYS A 63 -13.66 14.75 20.54
CA LYS A 63 -14.98 15.23 20.93
C LYS A 63 -16.07 14.79 19.95
N VAL A 64 -15.85 14.99 18.68
CA VAL A 64 -16.79 14.68 17.60
C VAL A 64 -16.30 13.52 16.76
N TYR A 65 -15.00 13.45 16.51
CA TYR A 65 -14.36 12.38 15.78
C TYR A 65 -12.98 12.07 16.38
N GLY A 66 -12.48 10.88 16.09
CA GLY A 66 -11.16 10.45 16.52
C GLY A 66 -10.83 9.10 15.94
N MET A 67 -9.58 8.69 16.08
CA MET A 67 -9.10 7.36 15.72
C MET A 67 -8.38 6.76 16.92
N ASN A 68 -8.38 5.44 17.04
CA ASN A 68 -7.63 4.75 18.08
C ASN A 68 -6.14 4.71 17.68
N LEU A 69 -5.42 5.78 18.01
CA LEU A 69 -4.00 5.92 17.66
C LEU A 69 -3.14 4.87 18.35
N ASP A 70 -3.51 4.44 19.56
CA ASP A 70 -2.77 3.41 20.29
C ASP A 70 -2.92 2.04 19.60
N ALA A 71 -4.11 1.68 19.12
CA ALA A 71 -4.30 0.49 18.30
C ALA A 71 -3.52 0.56 16.98
N MET A 72 -3.49 1.74 16.33
CA MET A 72 -2.69 1.95 15.11
C MET A 72 -1.19 1.79 15.37
N SER A 73 -0.70 2.18 16.56
CA SER A 73 0.73 2.07 16.89
C SER A 73 1.23 0.63 16.95
N VAL A 74 0.37 -0.30 17.37
CA VAL A 74 0.70 -1.74 17.45
C VAL A 74 0.36 -2.50 16.18
N PHE A 75 -0.52 -1.94 15.34
CA PHE A 75 -0.90 -2.54 14.07
C PHE A 75 0.14 -2.21 12.99
N GLN A 76 1.10 -3.10 12.83
CA GLN A 76 2.21 -2.93 11.91
C GLN A 76 2.25 -4.07 10.91
N VAL A 77 1.55 -3.90 9.80
CA VAL A 77 1.54 -4.88 8.72
C VAL A 77 2.22 -4.30 7.48
N PRO A 78 2.97 -5.10 6.75
CA PRO A 78 3.49 -4.68 5.46
C PRO A 78 2.33 -4.43 4.50
N ALA A 79 2.33 -3.26 3.87
CA ALA A 79 1.28 -2.88 2.94
C ALA A 79 1.87 -2.36 1.64
N LEU A 80 1.18 -2.64 0.55
CA LEU A 80 1.58 -2.26 -0.78
C LEU A 80 0.34 -1.81 -1.57
N LEU A 81 0.42 -0.65 -2.20
CA LEU A 81 -0.58 -0.19 -3.15
C LEU A 81 -0.15 -0.64 -4.55
N PHE A 82 -0.97 -1.46 -5.17
CA PHE A 82 -0.76 -1.94 -6.53
C PHE A 82 -2.06 -1.85 -7.34
N GLY A 83 -1.97 -1.41 -8.57
CA GLY A 83 -3.14 -1.26 -9.42
C GLY A 83 -2.78 -1.03 -10.88
N PRO A 84 -3.80 -0.88 -11.74
CA PRO A 84 -3.62 -0.72 -13.18
C PRO A 84 -2.96 0.62 -13.55
N VAL A 85 -2.44 0.67 -14.76
CA VAL A 85 -1.92 1.90 -15.35
C VAL A 85 -3.11 2.83 -15.64
N GLY A 86 -3.09 3.99 -15.00
CA GLY A 86 -4.10 5.04 -15.16
C GLY A 86 -3.52 6.43 -15.19
N ARG A 87 -4.35 7.39 -15.49
CA ARG A 87 -4.05 8.83 -15.46
C ARG A 87 -5.23 9.60 -14.89
N ASP A 88 -4.92 10.76 -14.33
CA ASP A 88 -5.89 11.73 -13.87
C ASP A 88 -6.88 11.18 -12.84
N ALA A 89 -6.38 10.33 -11.91
CA ALA A 89 -7.21 9.73 -10.85
C ALA A 89 -8.00 10.79 -10.07
N HIS A 90 -9.28 10.53 -9.84
CA HIS A 90 -10.24 11.43 -9.18
C HIS A 90 -10.52 12.74 -9.94
N GLN A 91 -10.26 12.78 -11.24
CA GLN A 91 -10.61 13.92 -12.11
C GLN A 91 -11.62 13.50 -13.19
N MET A 92 -12.25 14.48 -13.81
CA MET A 92 -13.22 14.22 -14.91
C MET A 92 -12.59 13.54 -16.13
N SER A 93 -11.28 13.69 -16.29
CA SER A 93 -10.46 13.07 -17.35
C SER A 93 -9.86 11.73 -16.94
N GLU A 94 -10.31 11.15 -15.83
CA GLU A 94 -9.78 9.87 -15.34
C GLU A 94 -9.93 8.77 -16.38
N ARG A 95 -8.83 8.09 -16.62
CA ARG A 95 -8.77 6.98 -17.58
C ARG A 95 -7.83 5.89 -17.10
N VAL A 96 -8.22 4.67 -17.38
CA VAL A 96 -7.47 3.48 -17.02
C VAL A 96 -7.18 2.68 -18.30
N ASN A 97 -5.98 2.10 -18.37
CA ASN A 97 -5.65 1.18 -19.45
C ASN A 97 -6.44 -0.13 -19.25
N ALA A 98 -7.30 -0.46 -20.22
CA ALA A 98 -8.20 -1.61 -20.12
C ALA A 98 -7.43 -2.94 -20.03
N ARG A 99 -6.35 -3.13 -20.79
CA ARG A 99 -5.53 -4.34 -20.72
C ARG A 99 -4.87 -4.47 -19.36
N SER A 100 -4.32 -3.37 -18.83
CA SER A 100 -3.71 -3.37 -17.51
C SER A 100 -4.72 -3.73 -16.42
N LEU A 101 -5.96 -3.21 -16.50
CA LEU A 101 -7.01 -3.45 -15.53
C LEU A 101 -7.57 -4.88 -15.60
N LEU A 102 -7.85 -5.37 -16.81
CA LEU A 102 -8.64 -6.59 -17.02
C LEU A 102 -7.79 -7.85 -17.17
N GLU A 103 -6.53 -7.72 -17.57
CA GLU A 103 -5.65 -8.86 -17.87
C GLU A 103 -4.41 -8.87 -16.97
N GLU A 104 -3.60 -7.79 -17.01
CA GLU A 104 -2.27 -7.78 -16.37
C GLU A 104 -2.36 -7.77 -14.84
N VAL A 105 -3.13 -6.87 -14.26
CA VAL A 105 -3.26 -6.75 -12.79
C VAL A 105 -3.87 -7.99 -12.16
N PRO A 106 -4.97 -8.57 -12.68
CA PRO A 106 -5.52 -9.82 -12.14
C PRO A 106 -4.54 -10.99 -12.19
N ALA A 107 -3.85 -11.18 -13.33
CA ALA A 107 -2.88 -12.27 -13.49
C ALA A 107 -1.69 -12.12 -12.53
N ILE A 108 -1.16 -10.91 -12.39
CA ILE A 108 -0.05 -10.62 -11.47
C ILE A 108 -0.48 -10.84 -10.02
N LEU A 109 -1.65 -10.34 -9.63
CA LEU A 109 -2.16 -10.48 -8.26
C LEU A 109 -2.41 -11.93 -7.89
N GLN A 110 -3.04 -12.71 -8.78
CA GLN A 110 -3.26 -14.12 -8.55
C GLN A 110 -1.94 -14.85 -8.30
N HIS A 111 -0.97 -14.69 -9.17
CA HIS A 111 0.33 -15.33 -9.03
C HIS A 111 1.09 -14.86 -7.79
N PHE A 112 1.02 -13.58 -7.45
CA PHE A 112 1.60 -13.03 -6.23
C PHE A 112 0.99 -13.67 -4.98
N ILE A 113 -0.35 -13.76 -4.91
CA ILE A 113 -1.07 -14.37 -3.78
C ILE A 113 -0.67 -15.84 -3.63
N GLU A 114 -0.64 -16.60 -4.72
CA GLU A 114 -0.21 -17.98 -4.72
C GLU A 114 1.23 -18.14 -4.18
N GLN A 115 2.15 -17.25 -4.57
CA GLN A 115 3.52 -17.26 -4.04
C GLN A 115 3.59 -16.92 -2.54
N VAL A 116 2.77 -15.97 -2.05
CA VAL A 116 2.72 -15.62 -0.63
C VAL A 116 2.29 -16.83 0.19
N PHE A 117 1.18 -17.47 -0.17
CA PHE A 117 0.66 -18.62 0.58
C PHE A 117 1.52 -19.89 0.43
N ALA A 118 2.19 -20.08 -0.70
CA ALA A 118 3.12 -21.19 -0.86
C ALA A 118 4.33 -21.06 0.08
N ASN A 119 4.77 -19.84 0.37
CA ASN A 119 5.89 -19.59 1.28
C ASN A 119 5.48 -19.70 2.76
N ASP A 120 4.22 -19.42 3.10
CA ASP A 120 3.71 -19.56 4.48
C ASP A 120 3.41 -21.02 4.86
N GLY A 121 3.22 -21.91 3.92
CA GLY A 121 2.97 -23.35 4.15
C GLY A 121 4.21 -24.17 4.55
N GLY A 122 5.35 -23.55 4.74
CA GLY A 122 6.64 -24.18 5.06
C GLY A 122 7.10 -24.02 6.52
N MET A 123 6.22 -23.61 7.45
CA MET A 123 6.51 -23.60 8.90
C MET A 123 5.75 -24.69 9.63
#